data_da03dc9d71bd611a1fcd3a99d47e9a39
#
_entry.id   da03dc9d71bd611a1fcd3a99d47e9a39
#
_cell.length_a   1.000
_cell.length_b   1.000
_cell.length_c   1.000
_cell.angle_alpha   90.00
_cell.angle_beta   90.00
_cell.angle_gamma   90.00
#
_symmetry.space_group_name_H-M   'P 1'
#
loop_
_entity.id
_entity.type
_entity.pdbx_description
1 polymer ?
#
loop_
_entity_poly.entity_id
_entity_poly.type
_entity_poly.pdbx_seq_one_letter_code
_entity_poly.pdbx_strand_id
1 'polypeptide(L)'
;MRSYRTTRRAVGLLAAAALGTGLLSACASDDDDGSKSDSGDGGSGKTTITMGLFGTFGFEEAGLYDEYEKLNPDITIKQDVIERNENYYPALLNHLTSNSGLADVQAIEVANIAEVVDTQADRFMDLGKVDGASEDAFLDWKWQQATADDGKTIGLGTDVGPMAVCYRKDHFEAAGLPTDREEVAELWAGDWEKFLDAGRDFKENGPEGVAWVDSADAVYDGAIASSEGKYYDEAGEVIYKDSPDVEAAWGIASTAAEEKLTGNLEQFTKQWDQAMSNGDFATISCPAWMLGYIQEKGGTKAEGKWDVAQSPRPGNWGGSFLGVPESGPNKDEAAKLVAWLTAPEQQAKLFAERGNFPSAPPAYDMEAVRTATNPYFGDAPIGELFSASAEEIPVQTIGPKDQVIDDNIGNGLQLIEQGKQDPDGAWDEAVKAVDNALDQ
;
A
#
# COMPACT_ATOMS: atom_id res chain seq x y z
N MET A 1 25.89 -55.80 -11.22
CA MET A 1 25.12 -57.01 -10.87
C MET A 1 24.33 -56.75 -9.63
N ARG A 2 23.06 -56.63 -9.75
CA ARG A 2 21.86 -57.14 -9.12
C ARG A 2 20.70 -56.18 -9.36
N SER A 3 19.85 -56.66 -10.23
CA SER A 3 18.53 -56.21 -10.59
C SER A 3 17.51 -56.56 -9.48
N TYR A 4 16.50 -55.73 -9.23
CA TYR A 4 15.15 -56.12 -8.76
C TYR A 4 14.18 -55.03 -9.22
N ARG A 5 13.45 -55.23 -10.19
CA ARG A 5 12.11 -55.78 -10.52
C ARG A 5 10.95 -55.02 -9.87
N THR A 6 10.27 -54.37 -10.79
CA THR A 6 8.89 -53.84 -10.82
C THR A 6 7.84 -54.72 -10.16
N THR A 7 6.84 -54.14 -9.51
CA THR A 7 5.49 -54.68 -9.45
C THR A 7 4.43 -53.58 -9.60
N ARG A 8 3.74 -53.62 -10.75
CA ARG A 8 2.44 -52.99 -10.98
C ARG A 8 1.36 -53.75 -10.25
N ARG A 9 0.43 -53.07 -9.60
CA ARG A 9 -0.91 -53.60 -9.31
C ARG A 9 -1.96 -52.60 -9.70
N ALA A 10 -2.71 -52.94 -10.72
CA ALA A 10 -3.99 -52.40 -11.13
C ALA A 10 -5.11 -53.23 -10.52
N VAL A 11 -6.15 -52.62 -10.01
CA VAL A 11 -7.52 -53.13 -9.75
C VAL A 11 -8.33 -51.85 -9.51
N GLY A 12 -9.46 -51.50 -10.07
CA GLY A 12 -10.49 -52.20 -10.79
C GLY A 12 -11.74 -51.35 -10.58
N LEU A 13 -12.43 -51.00 -11.66
CA LEU A 13 -13.72 -50.29 -11.68
C LEU A 13 -14.81 -51.08 -10.94
N LEU A 14 -15.74 -50.38 -10.28
CA LEU A 14 -17.11 -50.81 -10.10
C LEU A 14 -18.05 -49.59 -10.16
N ALA A 15 -18.84 -49.60 -11.21
CA ALA A 15 -20.00 -48.72 -11.41
C ALA A 15 -21.22 -49.36 -10.72
N ALA A 16 -22.05 -48.55 -10.09
CA ALA A 16 -23.41 -48.93 -9.74
C ALA A 16 -24.35 -47.74 -9.99
N ALA A 17 -25.15 -47.90 -11.03
CA ALA A 17 -26.31 -47.08 -11.33
C ALA A 17 -27.51 -47.53 -10.51
N ALA A 18 -28.29 -46.62 -9.96
CA ALA A 18 -29.63 -46.88 -9.47
C ALA A 18 -30.56 -45.77 -9.92
N LEU A 19 -31.44 -46.14 -10.86
CA LEU A 19 -32.62 -45.42 -11.29
C LEU A 19 -33.72 -45.52 -10.23
N GLY A 20 -34.39 -44.43 -9.94
CA GLY A 20 -35.59 -44.38 -9.14
C GLY A 20 -36.56 -43.33 -9.68
N THR A 21 -37.52 -43.77 -10.48
CA THR A 21 -38.69 -43.06 -10.99
C THR A 21 -39.80 -42.96 -9.94
N GLY A 22 -40.53 -41.89 -9.92
CA GLY A 22 -41.77 -41.74 -9.14
C GLY A 22 -42.33 -40.33 -9.21
N LEU A 23 -43.14 -40.09 -10.15
CA LEU A 23 -44.60 -39.92 -10.28
C LEU A 23 -45.16 -38.54 -9.90
N LEU A 24 -45.65 -37.90 -10.94
CA LEU A 24 -46.56 -36.76 -11.02
C LEU A 24 -47.88 -37.01 -10.24
N SER A 25 -48.34 -35.95 -9.57
CA SER A 25 -49.78 -35.79 -9.29
C SER A 25 -50.13 -34.34 -9.47
N ALA A 26 -50.83 -34.07 -10.53
CA ALA A 26 -51.57 -32.84 -10.76
C ALA A 26 -52.94 -32.96 -10.09
N CYS A 27 -53.41 -31.94 -9.41
CA CYS A 27 -54.82 -31.66 -9.23
C CYS A 27 -55.02 -30.14 -9.35
N ALA A 28 -55.72 -29.80 -10.41
CA ALA A 28 -56.32 -28.48 -10.60
C ALA A 28 -57.61 -28.40 -9.80
N SER A 29 -57.89 -27.25 -9.24
CA SER A 29 -59.26 -26.73 -9.07
C SER A 29 -59.18 -25.20 -9.08
N ASP A 30 -59.91 -24.66 -10.03
CA ASP A 30 -60.31 -23.23 -10.11
C ASP A 30 -61.11 -22.87 -8.86
N ASP A 31 -60.87 -21.65 -8.38
CA ASP A 31 -61.92 -20.68 -8.11
C ASP A 31 -61.32 -19.29 -7.97
N ASP A 32 -61.96 -18.39 -8.68
CA ASP A 32 -61.83 -16.97 -8.86
C ASP A 32 -62.17 -16.24 -7.53
N ASP A 33 -61.35 -15.28 -7.06
CA ASP A 33 -61.85 -13.95 -6.69
C ASP A 33 -60.74 -12.97 -6.30
N GLY A 34 -60.74 -11.83 -6.93
CA GLY A 34 -60.59 -10.51 -6.36
C GLY A 34 -59.24 -10.05 -5.83
N SER A 35 -58.42 -9.51 -6.77
CA SER A 35 -57.75 -8.23 -6.57
C SER A 35 -57.44 -7.77 -5.14
N LYS A 36 -56.15 -7.72 -4.82
CA LYS A 36 -55.49 -6.53 -4.24
C LYS A 36 -54.00 -6.63 -4.45
N SER A 37 -53.47 -5.82 -5.31
CA SER A 37 -52.09 -5.40 -5.32
C SER A 37 -51.79 -4.76 -3.95
N ASP A 38 -51.15 -5.48 -3.09
CA ASP A 38 -50.49 -4.90 -1.91
C ASP A 38 -49.05 -4.64 -2.27
N SER A 39 -48.85 -3.49 -2.90
CA SER A 39 -47.58 -2.82 -2.98
C SER A 39 -47.34 -2.14 -1.65
N GLY A 40 -46.48 -2.70 -0.81
CA GLY A 40 -46.14 -2.03 0.43
C GLY A 40 -45.56 -2.93 1.49
N ASP A 41 -44.45 -3.60 1.19
CA ASP A 41 -43.48 -3.86 2.26
C ASP A 41 -42.28 -2.95 2.03
N GLY A 42 -42.42 -1.72 2.53
CA GLY A 42 -41.34 -0.81 2.78
C GLY A 42 -40.53 -1.34 3.95
N GLY A 43 -39.84 -2.44 3.74
CA GLY A 43 -38.73 -2.80 4.62
C GLY A 43 -37.69 -1.70 4.46
N SER A 44 -37.49 -0.90 5.51
CA SER A 44 -36.37 0.02 5.64
C SER A 44 -35.07 -0.80 5.75
N GLY A 45 -34.69 -1.46 4.68
CA GLY A 45 -33.40 -2.10 4.55
C GLY A 45 -32.35 -0.99 4.43
N LYS A 46 -31.35 -1.03 5.32
CA LYS A 46 -30.22 -0.12 5.22
C LYS A 46 -29.53 -0.29 3.86
N THR A 47 -29.06 0.83 3.29
CA THR A 47 -28.19 0.81 2.12
C THR A 47 -26.81 0.28 2.57
N THR A 48 -26.31 -0.75 1.91
CA THR A 48 -24.96 -1.24 2.16
C THR A 48 -24.00 -0.62 1.14
N ILE A 49 -22.98 0.10 1.63
CA ILE A 49 -21.87 0.61 0.83
C ILE A 49 -20.71 -0.37 0.97
N THR A 50 -20.20 -0.82 -0.16
CA THR A 50 -19.06 -1.73 -0.23
C THR A 50 -17.77 -0.98 -0.55
N MET A 51 -16.69 -1.30 0.18
CA MET A 51 -15.35 -0.74 0.01
C MET A 51 -14.41 -1.81 -0.55
N GLY A 52 -13.89 -1.66 -1.75
CA GLY A 52 -12.82 -2.48 -2.29
C GLY A 52 -11.46 -1.88 -1.93
N LEU A 53 -10.70 -2.57 -1.09
CA LEU A 53 -9.45 -2.08 -0.51
C LEU A 53 -8.29 -3.06 -0.76
N PHE A 54 -7.07 -2.56 -0.66
CA PHE A 54 -5.86 -3.38 -0.57
C PHE A 54 -5.12 -3.06 0.74
N GLY A 55 -4.29 -3.99 1.21
CA GLY A 55 -3.47 -3.78 2.40
C GLY A 55 -4.27 -3.37 3.64
N THR A 56 -3.73 -2.46 4.43
CA THR A 56 -4.32 -2.04 5.70
C THR A 56 -4.63 -0.54 5.70
N PHE A 57 -5.86 -0.17 5.40
CA PHE A 57 -6.32 1.24 5.49
C PHE A 57 -6.64 1.67 6.92
N GLY A 58 -7.13 0.76 7.76
CA GLY A 58 -7.36 1.02 9.17
C GLY A 58 -8.65 1.77 9.50
N PHE A 59 -9.54 2.01 8.55
CA PHE A 59 -10.80 2.75 8.79
C PHE A 59 -11.71 2.06 9.80
N GLU A 60 -11.84 0.73 9.71
CA GLU A 60 -12.66 -0.07 10.64
C GLU A 60 -12.04 -0.06 12.04
N GLU A 61 -10.74 -0.31 12.13
CA GLU A 61 -10.00 -0.37 13.39
C GLU A 61 -9.95 0.98 14.12
N ALA A 62 -9.91 2.10 13.37
CA ALA A 62 -10.03 3.45 13.91
C ALA A 62 -11.49 3.81 14.30
N GLY A 63 -12.44 2.90 14.07
CA GLY A 63 -13.86 3.09 14.39
C GLY A 63 -14.57 4.11 13.50
N LEU A 64 -14.00 4.46 12.34
CA LEU A 64 -14.59 5.46 11.43
C LEU A 64 -15.88 4.95 10.78
N TYR A 65 -15.98 3.65 10.45
CA TYR A 65 -17.21 3.08 9.91
C TYR A 65 -18.35 3.15 10.93
N ASP A 66 -18.10 2.77 12.18
CA ASP A 66 -19.09 2.87 13.26
C ASP A 66 -19.55 4.31 13.50
N GLU A 67 -18.64 5.28 13.38
CA GLU A 67 -18.94 6.70 13.54
C GLU A 67 -19.83 7.20 12.39
N TYR A 68 -19.48 6.87 11.15
CA TYR A 68 -20.29 7.23 9.98
C TYR A 68 -21.68 6.61 10.01
N GLU A 69 -21.79 5.32 10.38
CA GLU A 69 -23.08 4.62 10.51
C GLU A 69 -23.96 5.21 11.62
N LYS A 70 -23.37 5.71 12.71
CA LYS A 70 -24.13 6.44 13.75
C LYS A 70 -24.69 7.77 13.24
N LEU A 71 -23.93 8.49 12.40
CA LEU A 71 -24.37 9.73 11.76
C LEU A 71 -25.39 9.46 10.66
N ASN A 72 -25.33 8.29 10.01
CA ASN A 72 -26.16 7.88 8.87
C ASN A 72 -26.81 6.51 9.17
N PRO A 73 -27.85 6.44 10.01
CA PRO A 73 -28.38 5.17 10.52
C PRO A 73 -28.99 4.24 9.45
N ASP A 74 -29.24 4.76 8.25
CA ASP A 74 -29.73 4.01 7.10
C ASP A 74 -28.58 3.45 6.22
N ILE A 75 -27.33 3.68 6.61
CA ILE A 75 -26.14 3.16 5.92
C ILE A 75 -25.53 2.01 6.74
N THR A 76 -24.95 1.06 6.04
CA THR A 76 -24.04 0.03 6.59
C THR A 76 -22.84 -0.09 5.64
N ILE A 77 -21.62 -0.10 6.20
CA ILE A 77 -20.38 -0.19 5.44
C ILE A 77 -19.82 -1.61 5.54
N LYS A 78 -19.32 -2.13 4.44
CA LYS A 78 -18.59 -3.40 4.38
C LYS A 78 -17.35 -3.24 3.54
N GLN A 79 -16.23 -3.78 4.03
CA GLN A 79 -15.00 -3.79 3.25
C GLN A 79 -14.68 -5.19 2.74
N ASP A 80 -14.12 -5.23 1.53
CA ASP A 80 -13.49 -6.40 0.92
C ASP A 80 -12.03 -6.05 0.66
N VAL A 81 -11.11 -6.76 1.31
CA VAL A 81 -9.70 -6.44 1.33
C VAL A 81 -8.90 -7.53 0.63
N ILE A 82 -8.10 -7.14 -0.34
CA ILE A 82 -7.06 -7.97 -0.95
C ILE A 82 -5.72 -7.52 -0.37
N GLU A 83 -5.01 -8.41 0.31
CA GLU A 83 -3.83 -8.08 1.12
C GLU A 83 -2.73 -7.34 0.34
N ARG A 84 -2.54 -7.66 -0.96
CA ARG A 84 -1.47 -7.09 -1.79
C ARG A 84 -2.04 -6.32 -2.97
N ASN A 85 -1.54 -5.09 -3.19
CA ASN A 85 -1.94 -4.26 -4.34
C ASN A 85 -1.66 -4.96 -5.68
N GLU A 86 -0.57 -5.71 -5.81
CA GLU A 86 -0.24 -6.51 -7.00
C GLU A 86 -1.35 -7.48 -7.43
N ASN A 87 -2.16 -7.96 -6.49
CA ASN A 87 -3.32 -8.82 -6.78
C ASN A 87 -4.61 -8.00 -6.94
N TYR A 88 -4.71 -6.89 -6.20
CA TYR A 88 -5.90 -6.02 -6.21
C TYR A 88 -6.00 -5.21 -7.51
N TYR A 89 -4.92 -4.56 -7.91
CA TYR A 89 -4.95 -3.63 -9.04
C TYR A 89 -5.33 -4.27 -10.38
N PRO A 90 -4.76 -5.43 -10.79
CA PRO A 90 -5.20 -6.11 -11.99
C PRO A 90 -6.69 -6.55 -11.95
N ALA A 91 -7.19 -6.92 -10.77
CA ALA A 91 -8.60 -7.23 -10.58
C ALA A 91 -9.48 -5.98 -10.74
N LEU A 92 -9.07 -4.84 -10.17
CA LEU A 92 -9.73 -3.55 -10.35
C LEU A 92 -9.83 -3.18 -11.83
N LEU A 93 -8.73 -3.23 -12.59
CA LEU A 93 -8.74 -2.94 -14.03
C LEU A 93 -9.69 -3.86 -14.82
N ASN A 94 -9.70 -5.15 -14.50
CA ASN A 94 -10.63 -6.10 -15.10
C ASN A 94 -12.10 -5.77 -14.77
N HIS A 95 -12.40 -5.39 -13.54
CA HIS A 95 -13.73 -5.00 -13.10
C HIS A 95 -14.18 -3.69 -13.75
N LEU A 96 -13.29 -2.70 -13.87
CA LEU A 96 -13.55 -1.44 -14.57
C LEU A 96 -13.85 -1.69 -16.05
N THR A 97 -13.05 -2.54 -16.70
CA THR A 97 -13.23 -2.87 -18.13
C THR A 97 -14.54 -3.62 -18.38
N SER A 98 -14.86 -4.63 -17.54
CA SER A 98 -16.07 -5.44 -17.65
C SER A 98 -17.32 -4.74 -17.11
N ASN A 99 -17.16 -3.65 -16.39
CA ASN A 99 -18.22 -2.94 -15.66
C ASN A 99 -19.00 -3.88 -14.70
N SER A 100 -18.28 -4.78 -14.04
CA SER A 100 -18.86 -5.83 -13.19
C SER A 100 -17.91 -6.20 -12.06
N GLY A 101 -18.45 -6.46 -10.85
CA GLY A 101 -17.65 -6.85 -9.69
C GLY A 101 -17.00 -5.69 -8.93
N LEU A 102 -17.33 -4.44 -9.30
CA LEU A 102 -16.84 -3.25 -8.58
C LEU A 102 -17.56 -3.11 -7.24
N ALA A 103 -16.82 -2.75 -6.20
CA ALA A 103 -17.36 -2.20 -4.98
C ALA A 103 -17.86 -0.77 -5.22
N ASP A 104 -18.68 -0.24 -4.32
CA ASP A 104 -19.20 1.14 -4.41
C ASP A 104 -18.08 2.19 -4.27
N VAL A 105 -17.04 1.87 -3.49
CA VAL A 105 -15.80 2.65 -3.35
C VAL A 105 -14.62 1.75 -3.72
N GLN A 106 -13.66 2.30 -4.45
CA GLN A 106 -12.42 1.61 -4.84
C GLN A 106 -11.20 2.38 -4.34
N ALA A 107 -10.30 1.69 -3.67
CA ALA A 107 -8.99 2.23 -3.35
C ALA A 107 -8.08 2.22 -4.59
N ILE A 108 -7.24 3.24 -4.72
CA ILE A 108 -6.25 3.34 -5.81
C ILE A 108 -4.93 3.77 -5.17
N GLU A 109 -3.90 3.00 -5.39
CA GLU A 109 -2.55 3.29 -4.89
C GLU A 109 -1.90 4.40 -5.73
N VAL A 110 -0.97 5.19 -5.14
CA VAL A 110 -0.35 6.34 -5.81
C VAL A 110 0.42 5.96 -7.07
N ALA A 111 1.09 4.81 -7.11
CA ALA A 111 1.80 4.35 -8.30
C ALA A 111 0.86 3.92 -9.45
N ASN A 112 -0.43 3.73 -9.16
CA ASN A 112 -1.44 3.33 -10.14
C ASN A 112 -2.38 4.48 -10.54
N ILE A 113 -2.46 5.56 -9.76
CA ILE A 113 -3.44 6.62 -9.99
C ILE A 113 -3.28 7.28 -11.35
N ALA A 114 -2.05 7.50 -11.80
CA ALA A 114 -1.80 8.12 -13.09
C ALA A 114 -2.32 7.27 -14.26
N GLU A 115 -2.13 5.93 -14.22
CA GLU A 115 -2.70 5.02 -15.22
C GLU A 115 -4.24 5.02 -15.19
N VAL A 116 -4.84 5.04 -13.98
CA VAL A 116 -6.30 5.09 -13.84
C VAL A 116 -6.87 6.42 -14.33
N VAL A 117 -6.21 7.53 -14.06
CA VAL A 117 -6.56 8.86 -14.58
C VAL A 117 -6.50 8.88 -16.12
N ASP A 118 -5.40 8.39 -16.68
CA ASP A 118 -5.19 8.38 -18.15
C ASP A 118 -6.17 7.47 -18.88
N THR A 119 -6.43 6.27 -18.34
CA THR A 119 -7.14 5.21 -19.09
C THR A 119 -8.57 4.96 -18.65
N GLN A 120 -8.95 5.30 -17.42
CA GLN A 120 -10.22 4.93 -16.77
C GLN A 120 -10.98 6.09 -16.13
N ALA A 121 -10.55 7.35 -16.28
CA ALA A 121 -11.21 8.49 -15.64
C ALA A 121 -12.73 8.53 -15.88
N ASP A 122 -13.18 8.16 -17.08
CA ASP A 122 -14.61 8.11 -17.45
C ASP A 122 -15.43 7.10 -16.62
N ARG A 123 -14.76 6.15 -15.97
CA ARG A 123 -15.41 5.10 -15.16
C ARG A 123 -15.68 5.53 -13.72
N PHE A 124 -15.13 6.66 -13.28
CA PHE A 124 -15.29 7.18 -11.93
C PHE A 124 -16.18 8.42 -11.90
N MET A 125 -16.76 8.72 -10.75
CA MET A 125 -17.44 9.98 -10.49
C MET A 125 -16.42 11.13 -10.40
N ASP A 126 -16.91 12.34 -10.66
CA ASP A 126 -16.17 13.56 -10.37
C ASP A 126 -16.36 13.92 -8.90
N LEU A 127 -15.39 13.54 -8.09
CA LEU A 127 -15.41 13.78 -6.64
C LEU A 127 -15.10 15.24 -6.28
N GLY A 128 -14.48 16.01 -7.17
CA GLY A 128 -14.27 17.45 -6.99
C GLY A 128 -15.56 18.28 -6.95
N LYS A 129 -16.71 17.66 -7.29
CA LYS A 129 -18.04 18.29 -7.24
C LYS A 129 -18.91 17.82 -6.06
N VAL A 130 -18.36 16.96 -5.20
CA VAL A 130 -19.09 16.41 -4.06
C VAL A 130 -19.05 17.36 -2.88
N ASP A 131 -20.19 17.57 -2.23
CA ASP A 131 -20.25 18.39 -1.03
C ASP A 131 -19.33 17.82 0.07
N GLY A 132 -18.44 18.65 0.59
CA GLY A 132 -17.45 18.26 1.59
C GLY A 132 -16.07 17.90 1.01
N ALA A 133 -15.94 17.71 -0.30
CA ALA A 133 -14.66 17.66 -0.99
C ALA A 133 -14.25 19.08 -1.42
N SER A 134 -13.01 19.46 -1.14
CA SER A 134 -12.43 20.74 -1.56
C SER A 134 -10.96 20.56 -1.87
N GLU A 135 -10.51 21.06 -3.01
CA GLU A 135 -9.09 21.07 -3.38
C GLU A 135 -8.21 21.69 -2.28
N ASP A 136 -8.65 22.83 -1.72
CA ASP A 136 -7.95 23.55 -0.64
C ASP A 136 -7.75 22.69 0.65
N ALA A 137 -8.44 21.56 0.77
CA ALA A 137 -8.29 20.66 1.93
C ALA A 137 -7.17 19.65 1.77
N PHE A 138 -6.59 19.51 0.59
CA PHE A 138 -5.55 18.53 0.26
C PHE A 138 -4.25 19.20 -0.14
N LEU A 139 -3.14 18.45 -0.12
CA LEU A 139 -1.92 18.89 -0.78
C LEU A 139 -2.17 19.06 -2.28
N ASP A 140 -1.75 20.18 -2.86
CA ASP A 140 -2.00 20.52 -4.25
C ASP A 140 -1.56 19.39 -5.21
N TRP A 141 -0.36 18.87 -5.01
CA TRP A 141 0.17 17.79 -5.84
C TRP A 141 -0.63 16.48 -5.69
N LYS A 142 -1.15 16.19 -4.48
CA LYS A 142 -1.94 14.99 -4.21
C LYS A 142 -3.31 15.08 -4.91
N TRP A 143 -3.94 16.25 -4.88
CA TRP A 143 -5.19 16.50 -5.61
C TRP A 143 -4.99 16.37 -7.11
N GLN A 144 -3.93 16.97 -7.64
CA GLN A 144 -3.63 16.95 -9.08
C GLN A 144 -3.32 15.54 -9.59
N GLN A 145 -2.67 14.68 -8.81
CA GLN A 145 -2.43 13.28 -9.17
C GLN A 145 -3.71 12.50 -9.51
N ALA A 146 -4.85 12.85 -8.90
CA ALA A 146 -6.14 12.21 -9.14
C ALA A 146 -7.06 13.01 -10.09
N THR A 147 -6.53 14.06 -10.72
CA THR A 147 -7.31 14.97 -11.58
C THR A 147 -6.91 14.79 -13.05
N ALA A 148 -7.88 14.45 -13.89
CA ALA A 148 -7.71 14.31 -15.33
C ALA A 148 -7.59 15.68 -16.03
N ASP A 149 -7.11 15.71 -17.27
CA ASP A 149 -6.89 16.91 -18.10
C ASP A 149 -8.14 17.77 -18.28
N ASP A 150 -9.32 17.17 -18.23
CA ASP A 150 -10.61 17.86 -18.34
C ASP A 150 -11.07 18.49 -17.01
N GLY A 151 -10.28 18.36 -15.95
CA GLY A 151 -10.53 18.89 -14.61
C GLY A 151 -11.39 17.97 -13.74
N LYS A 152 -11.62 16.71 -14.14
CA LYS A 152 -12.36 15.72 -13.38
C LYS A 152 -11.45 15.07 -12.32
N THR A 153 -11.80 15.20 -11.05
CA THR A 153 -11.07 14.56 -9.93
C THR A 153 -11.71 13.22 -9.60
N ILE A 154 -11.02 12.11 -9.88
CA ILE A 154 -11.56 10.75 -9.78
C ILE A 154 -11.34 10.07 -8.42
N GLY A 155 -10.49 10.65 -7.56
CA GLY A 155 -10.17 10.12 -6.25
C GLY A 155 -9.83 11.20 -5.24
N LEU A 156 -10.17 10.99 -3.97
CA LEU A 156 -9.72 11.86 -2.88
C LEU A 156 -8.61 11.17 -2.10
N GLY A 157 -7.54 11.91 -1.80
CA GLY A 157 -6.37 11.39 -1.09
C GLY A 157 -6.71 10.91 0.32
N THR A 158 -6.27 9.73 0.70
CA THR A 158 -6.45 9.17 2.04
C THR A 158 -5.30 9.50 2.96
N ASP A 159 -4.08 9.46 2.42
CA ASP A 159 -2.82 9.62 3.14
C ASP A 159 -1.68 10.00 2.20
N VAL A 160 -0.55 10.29 2.78
CA VAL A 160 0.76 10.35 2.16
C VAL A 160 1.76 9.55 3.00
N GLY A 161 2.89 9.20 2.42
CA GLY A 161 3.92 8.40 3.08
C GLY A 161 5.20 9.17 3.39
N PRO A 162 5.16 10.22 4.25
CA PRO A 162 6.40 10.89 4.65
C PRO A 162 7.36 9.89 5.26
N MET A 163 8.64 9.98 4.84
CA MET A 163 9.65 8.97 5.13
C MET A 163 10.33 9.17 6.48
N ALA A 164 10.59 8.04 7.12
CA ALA A 164 11.47 7.87 8.27
C ALA A 164 12.28 6.58 8.09
N VAL A 165 13.09 6.21 9.08
CA VAL A 165 13.68 4.87 9.25
C VAL A 165 13.21 4.30 10.56
N CYS A 166 12.53 3.14 10.51
CA CYS A 166 12.25 2.37 11.71
C CYS A 166 13.45 1.46 12.01
N TYR A 167 13.87 1.39 13.27
CA TYR A 167 15.05 0.62 13.69
C TYR A 167 14.82 -0.18 14.96
N ARG A 168 15.56 -1.27 15.10
CA ARG A 168 15.54 -2.16 16.26
C ARG A 168 16.54 -1.69 17.30
N LYS A 169 16.06 -1.05 18.37
CA LYS A 169 16.89 -0.56 19.48
C LYS A 169 17.75 -1.66 20.10
N ASP A 170 17.19 -2.85 20.29
CA ASP A 170 17.90 -3.99 20.85
C ASP A 170 19.07 -4.46 19.96
N HIS A 171 18.94 -4.37 18.65
CA HIS A 171 20.02 -4.71 17.72
C HIS A 171 21.07 -3.60 17.64
N PHE A 172 20.66 -2.34 17.69
CA PHE A 172 21.57 -1.18 17.73
C PHE A 172 22.40 -1.20 19.01
N GLU A 173 21.78 -1.43 20.17
CA GLU A 173 22.48 -1.60 21.44
C GLU A 173 23.51 -2.74 21.38
N ALA A 174 23.12 -3.90 20.83
CA ALA A 174 24.00 -5.06 20.69
C ALA A 174 25.19 -4.79 19.75
N ALA A 175 25.01 -3.93 18.74
CA ALA A 175 26.06 -3.50 17.80
C ALA A 175 26.93 -2.34 18.36
N GLY A 176 26.57 -1.78 19.52
CA GLY A 176 27.25 -0.60 20.08
C GLY A 176 26.93 0.70 19.34
N LEU A 177 25.86 0.73 18.54
CA LEU A 177 25.34 1.92 17.89
C LEU A 177 24.46 2.72 18.87
N PRO A 178 24.23 4.03 18.62
CA PRO A 178 23.26 4.82 19.35
C PRO A 178 21.87 4.17 19.36
N THR A 179 21.11 4.42 20.43
CA THR A 179 19.71 3.95 20.54
C THR A 179 18.72 5.09 20.73
N ASP A 180 19.21 6.30 20.96
CA ASP A 180 18.40 7.52 20.95
C ASP A 180 18.09 7.91 19.51
N ARG A 181 16.84 8.26 19.24
CA ARG A 181 16.36 8.51 17.86
C ARG A 181 17.00 9.69 17.16
N GLU A 182 17.39 10.72 17.91
CA GLU A 182 18.07 11.90 17.37
C GLU A 182 19.52 11.52 17.01
N GLU A 183 20.22 10.82 17.91
CA GLU A 183 21.58 10.33 17.67
C GLU A 183 21.60 9.29 16.51
N VAL A 184 20.56 8.47 16.39
CA VAL A 184 20.41 7.52 15.29
C VAL A 184 20.21 8.25 13.96
N ALA A 185 19.35 9.27 13.91
CA ALA A 185 19.14 10.07 12.70
C ALA A 185 20.44 10.75 12.20
N GLU A 186 21.31 11.20 13.13
CA GLU A 186 22.61 11.80 12.81
C GLU A 186 23.57 10.84 12.09
N LEU A 187 23.42 9.51 12.26
CA LEU A 187 24.26 8.51 11.59
C LEU A 187 24.18 8.64 10.07
N TRP A 188 23.02 9.03 9.53
CA TRP A 188 22.76 9.06 8.10
C TRP A 188 22.18 10.38 7.57
N ALA A 189 22.16 11.44 8.42
CA ALA A 189 21.56 12.72 8.05
C ALA A 189 22.08 13.25 6.69
N GLY A 190 21.12 13.50 5.78
CA GLY A 190 21.31 14.12 4.48
C GLY A 190 21.83 13.19 3.36
N ASP A 191 22.16 11.91 3.66
CA ASP A 191 22.84 11.06 2.68
C ASP A 191 22.56 9.56 2.87
N TRP A 192 22.08 8.90 1.84
CA TRP A 192 21.84 7.45 1.83
C TRP A 192 23.16 6.62 1.85
N GLU A 193 24.27 7.17 1.38
CA GLU A 193 25.59 6.51 1.53
C GLU A 193 25.98 6.38 3.00
N LYS A 194 25.70 7.38 3.83
CA LYS A 194 25.91 7.28 5.27
C LYS A 194 25.03 6.20 5.93
N PHE A 195 23.83 5.97 5.39
CA PHE A 195 22.99 4.85 5.83
C PHE A 195 23.67 3.51 5.56
N LEU A 196 24.36 3.36 4.42
CA LEU A 196 25.16 2.17 4.14
C LEU A 196 26.39 2.10 5.03
N ASP A 197 27.07 3.22 5.33
CA ASP A 197 28.20 3.25 6.26
C ASP A 197 27.80 2.74 7.66
N ALA A 198 26.66 3.19 8.18
CA ALA A 198 26.11 2.66 9.43
C ALA A 198 25.78 1.16 9.31
N GLY A 199 25.33 0.71 8.16
CA GLY A 199 25.10 -0.69 7.85
C GLY A 199 26.37 -1.54 7.83
N ARG A 200 27.49 -1.00 7.34
CA ARG A 200 28.81 -1.64 7.39
C ARG A 200 29.27 -1.83 8.82
N ASP A 201 29.15 -0.78 9.65
CA ASP A 201 29.47 -0.83 11.08
C ASP A 201 28.57 -1.85 11.81
N PHE A 202 27.27 -1.88 11.50
CA PHE A 202 26.34 -2.86 12.07
C PHE A 202 26.72 -4.29 11.68
N LYS A 203 27.07 -4.52 10.43
CA LYS A 203 27.46 -5.85 9.92
C LYS A 203 28.72 -6.39 10.63
N GLU A 204 29.64 -5.52 10.99
CA GLU A 204 30.87 -5.92 11.70
C GLU A 204 30.62 -6.22 13.19
N ASN A 205 29.70 -5.48 13.84
CA ASN A 205 29.57 -5.46 15.29
C ASN A 205 28.20 -5.97 15.80
N GLY A 206 27.23 -6.15 14.92
CA GLY A 206 25.85 -6.50 15.26
C GLY A 206 25.65 -8.00 15.53
N PRO A 207 24.42 -8.38 15.92
CA PRO A 207 24.09 -9.77 16.19
C PRO A 207 24.24 -10.65 14.94
N GLU A 208 24.82 -11.85 15.12
CA GLU A 208 24.97 -12.82 14.02
C GLU A 208 23.61 -13.21 13.44
N GLY A 209 23.50 -13.18 12.09
CA GLY A 209 22.31 -13.57 11.36
C GLY A 209 21.23 -12.49 11.27
N VAL A 210 21.48 -11.27 11.76
CA VAL A 210 20.59 -10.11 11.59
C VAL A 210 21.15 -9.23 10.46
N ALA A 211 20.30 -8.95 9.44
CA ALA A 211 20.66 -8.04 8.37
C ALA A 211 20.53 -6.56 8.83
N TRP A 212 21.21 -5.66 8.13
CA TRP A 212 21.05 -4.23 8.35
C TRP A 212 19.67 -3.75 7.95
N VAL A 213 19.22 -4.11 6.74
CA VAL A 213 17.93 -3.73 6.18
C VAL A 213 17.25 -4.97 5.56
N ASP A 214 15.95 -4.94 5.38
CA ASP A 214 15.16 -6.07 4.88
C ASP A 214 15.50 -6.46 3.44
N SER A 215 15.54 -5.49 2.49
CA SER A 215 15.84 -5.74 1.08
C SER A 215 16.56 -4.58 0.40
N ALA A 216 17.19 -4.85 -0.75
CA ALA A 216 17.75 -3.81 -1.60
C ALA A 216 16.67 -2.95 -2.26
N ASP A 217 15.52 -3.55 -2.57
CA ASP A 217 14.36 -2.87 -3.10
C ASP A 217 13.86 -1.79 -2.13
N ALA A 218 13.71 -2.10 -0.84
CA ALA A 218 13.35 -1.12 0.19
C ALA A 218 14.36 0.04 0.35
N VAL A 219 15.63 -0.21 0.08
CA VAL A 219 16.66 0.85 0.03
C VAL A 219 16.46 1.72 -1.20
N TYR A 220 16.17 1.10 -2.34
CA TYR A 220 15.85 1.82 -3.58
C TYR A 220 14.64 2.72 -3.41
N ASP A 221 13.53 2.17 -2.88
CA ASP A 221 12.29 2.91 -2.62
C ASP A 221 12.54 4.12 -1.71
N GLY A 222 13.30 3.94 -0.65
CA GLY A 222 13.65 5.04 0.25
C GLY A 222 14.49 6.11 -0.43
N ALA A 223 15.47 5.72 -1.24
CA ALA A 223 16.36 6.64 -1.95
C ALA A 223 15.63 7.40 -3.06
N ILE A 224 14.85 6.70 -3.90
CA ILE A 224 14.13 7.32 -5.01
C ILE A 224 12.96 8.18 -4.52
N ALA A 225 12.27 7.79 -3.45
CA ALA A 225 11.19 8.57 -2.83
C ALA A 225 11.68 9.92 -2.28
N SER A 226 12.97 10.04 -1.97
CA SER A 226 13.60 11.25 -1.45
C SER A 226 14.32 12.08 -2.51
N SER A 227 14.13 11.75 -3.80
CA SER A 227 14.73 12.45 -4.95
C SER A 227 13.74 13.44 -5.59
N GLU A 228 14.25 14.43 -6.34
CA GLU A 228 13.41 15.38 -7.06
C GLU A 228 12.82 14.77 -8.35
N GLY A 229 13.56 13.89 -9.02
CA GLY A 229 13.13 13.16 -10.22
C GLY A 229 12.87 11.69 -9.95
N LYS A 230 12.07 11.07 -10.80
CA LYS A 230 11.82 9.63 -10.78
C LYS A 230 11.84 9.09 -12.22
N TYR A 231 10.76 8.57 -12.71
CA TYR A 231 10.67 7.87 -14.00
C TYR A 231 10.19 8.75 -15.15
N TYR A 232 9.59 9.90 -14.83
CA TYR A 232 9.03 10.84 -15.78
C TYR A 232 9.58 12.24 -15.56
N ASP A 233 9.72 12.98 -16.66
CA ASP A 233 10.01 14.41 -16.60
C ASP A 233 8.73 15.26 -16.44
N GLU A 234 8.89 16.59 -16.33
CA GLU A 234 7.76 17.52 -16.19
C GLU A 234 6.83 17.54 -17.43
N ALA A 235 7.28 17.03 -18.57
CA ALA A 235 6.48 16.91 -19.79
C ALA A 235 5.71 15.57 -19.88
N GLY A 236 5.91 14.67 -18.90
CA GLY A 236 5.32 13.34 -18.87
C GLY A 236 6.04 12.32 -19.77
N GLU A 237 7.26 12.61 -20.22
CA GLU A 237 8.06 11.69 -21.02
C GLU A 237 8.83 10.73 -20.09
N VAL A 238 8.91 9.46 -20.49
CA VAL A 238 9.61 8.43 -19.72
C VAL A 238 11.13 8.63 -19.79
N ILE A 239 11.77 8.88 -18.63
CA ILE A 239 13.21 9.20 -18.53
C ILE A 239 14.01 8.24 -17.65
N TYR A 240 13.44 7.17 -17.14
CA TYR A 240 14.04 6.33 -16.08
C TYR A 240 15.48 5.89 -16.39
N LYS A 241 15.84 5.67 -17.67
CA LYS A 241 17.19 5.28 -18.10
C LYS A 241 18.23 6.40 -17.99
N ASP A 242 17.77 7.64 -18.17
CA ASP A 242 18.61 8.83 -18.24
C ASP A 242 18.44 9.70 -16.99
N SER A 243 17.62 9.27 -16.03
CA SER A 243 17.39 9.97 -14.76
C SER A 243 18.59 9.80 -13.82
N PRO A 244 19.29 10.88 -13.45
CA PRO A 244 20.39 10.80 -12.50
C PRO A 244 19.94 10.35 -11.11
N ASP A 245 18.70 10.58 -10.75
CA ASP A 245 18.12 10.18 -9.47
C ASP A 245 17.89 8.66 -9.44
N VAL A 246 17.40 8.08 -10.53
CA VAL A 246 17.26 6.62 -10.67
C VAL A 246 18.65 5.95 -10.66
N GLU A 247 19.64 6.50 -11.37
CA GLU A 247 21.02 6.00 -11.35
C GLU A 247 21.60 6.03 -9.93
N ALA A 248 21.40 7.12 -9.18
CA ALA A 248 21.87 7.27 -7.82
C ALA A 248 21.19 6.27 -6.87
N ALA A 249 19.86 6.17 -6.92
CA ALA A 249 19.09 5.24 -6.09
C ALA A 249 19.45 3.77 -6.38
N TRP A 250 19.61 3.41 -7.66
CA TRP A 250 20.12 2.09 -8.08
C TRP A 250 21.51 1.82 -7.51
N GLY A 251 22.42 2.80 -7.57
CA GLY A 251 23.79 2.66 -7.05
C GLY A 251 23.81 2.37 -5.55
N ILE A 252 22.99 3.09 -4.77
CA ILE A 252 22.84 2.86 -3.32
C ILE A 252 22.29 1.45 -3.05
N ALA A 253 21.18 1.09 -3.68
CA ALA A 253 20.51 -0.19 -3.44
C ALA A 253 21.35 -1.40 -3.91
N SER A 254 21.97 -1.32 -5.08
CA SER A 254 22.85 -2.37 -5.57
C SER A 254 24.09 -2.56 -4.70
N THR A 255 24.66 -1.47 -4.16
CA THR A 255 25.77 -1.52 -3.19
C THR A 255 25.33 -2.24 -1.91
N ALA A 256 24.12 -1.93 -1.38
CA ALA A 256 23.58 -2.64 -0.21
C ALA A 256 23.47 -4.15 -0.45
N ALA A 257 23.02 -4.56 -1.64
CA ALA A 257 22.91 -5.97 -2.03
C ALA A 257 24.29 -6.64 -2.17
N GLU A 258 25.24 -6.03 -2.92
CA GLU A 258 26.60 -6.57 -3.15
C GLU A 258 27.37 -6.72 -1.83
N GLU A 259 27.26 -5.72 -0.96
CA GLU A 259 27.90 -5.75 0.34
C GLU A 259 27.15 -6.64 1.36
N LYS A 260 26.03 -7.27 0.95
CA LYS A 260 25.22 -8.16 1.80
C LYS A 260 24.81 -7.48 3.10
N LEU A 261 24.31 -6.27 3.00
CA LEU A 261 23.69 -5.52 4.10
C LEU A 261 22.22 -5.88 4.22
N THR A 262 21.62 -6.49 3.21
CA THR A 262 20.20 -6.81 3.11
C THR A 262 19.87 -8.23 3.57
N GLY A 263 18.63 -8.42 4.02
CA GLY A 263 18.08 -9.72 4.41
C GLY A 263 17.56 -10.56 3.24
N ASN A 264 17.55 -10.01 2.01
CA ASN A 264 16.94 -10.63 0.83
C ASN A 264 15.49 -11.08 1.12
N LEU A 265 14.70 -10.17 1.67
CA LEU A 265 13.33 -10.38 2.10
C LEU A 265 12.41 -9.57 1.18
N GLU A 266 11.70 -10.26 0.30
CA GLU A 266 10.64 -9.61 -0.50
C GLU A 266 9.55 -9.08 0.43
N GLN A 267 9.29 -7.78 0.38
CA GLN A 267 8.31 -7.11 1.23
C GLN A 267 6.89 -7.62 1.01
N PHE A 268 6.05 -7.47 2.00
CA PHE A 268 4.64 -7.91 2.02
C PHE A 268 4.43 -9.42 1.81
N THR A 269 5.49 -10.23 1.95
CA THR A 269 5.41 -11.70 1.97
C THR A 269 5.31 -12.23 3.41
N LYS A 270 4.82 -13.47 3.57
CA LYS A 270 4.78 -14.12 4.88
C LYS A 270 6.15 -14.26 5.54
N GLN A 271 7.21 -14.38 4.74
CA GLN A 271 8.58 -14.49 5.24
C GLN A 271 9.01 -13.14 5.84
N TRP A 272 8.74 -12.06 5.15
CA TRP A 272 9.01 -10.70 5.63
C TRP A 272 8.21 -10.36 6.91
N ASP A 273 6.91 -10.73 6.97
CA ASP A 273 6.08 -10.61 8.16
C ASP A 273 6.70 -11.31 9.37
N GLN A 274 7.18 -12.55 9.15
CA GLN A 274 7.84 -13.32 10.20
C GLN A 274 9.17 -12.72 10.63
N ALA A 275 9.92 -12.14 9.69
CA ALA A 275 11.19 -11.49 9.96
C ALA A 275 11.04 -10.27 10.88
N MET A 276 9.98 -9.46 10.73
CA MET A 276 9.65 -8.37 11.66
C MET A 276 9.46 -8.87 13.09
N SER A 277 8.70 -9.95 13.27
CA SER A 277 8.45 -10.56 14.57
C SER A 277 9.71 -11.22 15.17
N ASN A 278 10.54 -11.83 14.32
CA ASN A 278 11.76 -12.49 14.75
C ASN A 278 12.89 -11.50 15.06
N GLY A 279 12.94 -10.38 14.32
CA GLY A 279 14.04 -9.43 14.33
C GLY A 279 15.18 -9.88 13.44
N ASP A 280 14.86 -10.33 12.23
CA ASP A 280 15.86 -10.85 11.30
C ASP A 280 16.59 -9.70 10.56
N PHE A 281 16.13 -8.45 10.74
CA PHE A 281 16.77 -7.22 10.24
C PHE A 281 16.67 -6.08 11.28
N ALA A 282 17.59 -5.11 11.17
CA ALA A 282 17.76 -4.04 12.13
C ALA A 282 17.05 -2.73 11.74
N THR A 283 16.91 -2.45 10.44
CA THR A 283 16.29 -1.23 9.93
C THR A 283 15.33 -1.52 8.79
N ILE A 284 14.42 -0.60 8.55
CA ILE A 284 13.52 -0.62 7.39
C ILE A 284 13.19 0.81 6.97
N SER A 285 13.14 1.09 5.67
CA SER A 285 12.54 2.32 5.13
C SER A 285 11.09 2.41 5.60
N CYS A 286 10.74 3.49 6.31
CA CYS A 286 9.56 3.53 7.15
C CYS A 286 8.70 4.77 6.84
N PRO A 287 7.90 4.75 5.76
CA PRO A 287 6.85 5.72 5.62
C PRO A 287 5.85 5.60 6.76
N ALA A 288 5.11 6.65 7.07
CA ALA A 288 4.25 6.73 8.25
C ALA A 288 3.28 5.53 8.36
N TRP A 289 2.69 5.08 7.25
CA TRP A 289 1.78 3.92 7.23
C TRP A 289 2.45 2.58 7.59
N MET A 290 3.78 2.47 7.43
CA MET A 290 4.54 1.27 7.78
C MET A 290 4.50 0.98 9.29
N LEU A 291 4.26 2.00 10.13
CA LEU A 291 4.12 1.81 11.58
C LEU A 291 3.02 0.80 11.91
N GLY A 292 1.88 0.91 11.24
CA GLY A 292 0.77 -0.02 11.39
C GLY A 292 1.13 -1.46 11.03
N TYR A 293 1.86 -1.66 9.93
CA TYR A 293 2.37 -2.96 9.51
C TYR A 293 3.35 -3.55 10.53
N ILE A 294 4.35 -2.78 10.95
CA ILE A 294 5.35 -3.24 11.94
C ILE A 294 4.65 -3.63 13.24
N GLN A 295 3.68 -2.85 13.70
CA GLN A 295 2.93 -3.16 14.92
C GLN A 295 2.09 -4.44 14.76
N GLU A 296 1.40 -4.61 13.66
CA GLU A 296 0.57 -5.79 13.38
C GLU A 296 1.43 -7.06 13.24
N LYS A 297 2.44 -7.02 12.36
CA LYS A 297 3.25 -8.20 12.03
C LYS A 297 4.31 -8.52 13.10
N GLY A 298 4.87 -7.51 13.74
CA GLY A 298 5.80 -7.66 14.87
C GLY A 298 5.13 -8.19 16.13
N GLY A 299 3.87 -7.80 16.35
CA GLY A 299 3.06 -8.24 17.48
C GLY A 299 3.73 -7.96 18.85
N THR A 300 3.25 -8.61 19.90
CA THR A 300 3.78 -8.40 21.26
C THR A 300 5.24 -8.84 21.45
N LYS A 301 5.77 -9.67 20.55
CA LYS A 301 7.17 -10.15 20.61
C LYS A 301 8.17 -9.03 20.31
N ALA A 302 7.80 -8.10 19.45
CA ALA A 302 8.63 -6.98 19.02
C ALA A 302 8.22 -5.62 19.65
N GLU A 303 7.19 -5.61 20.49
CA GLU A 303 6.72 -4.43 21.21
C GLU A 303 7.83 -3.80 22.06
N GLY A 304 8.01 -2.48 21.92
CA GLY A 304 9.04 -1.72 22.64
C GLY A 304 10.48 -1.95 22.16
N LYS A 305 10.68 -2.78 21.12
CA LYS A 305 12.02 -3.00 20.52
C LYS A 305 12.27 -2.12 19.31
N TRP A 306 11.22 -1.64 18.66
CA TRP A 306 11.30 -0.71 17.54
C TRP A 306 11.30 0.73 18.04
N ASP A 307 11.97 1.60 17.29
CA ASP A 307 11.87 3.05 17.39
C ASP A 307 11.91 3.66 15.99
N VAL A 308 11.72 4.98 15.87
CA VAL A 308 11.63 5.72 14.62
C VAL A 308 12.60 6.88 14.66
N ALA A 309 13.42 7.01 13.63
CA ALA A 309 14.34 8.13 13.43
C ALA A 309 14.06 8.81 12.08
N GLN A 310 14.41 10.08 11.92
CA GLN A 310 14.33 10.78 10.63
C GLN A 310 15.10 9.98 9.55
N SER A 311 14.53 9.93 8.34
CA SER A 311 15.20 9.32 7.18
C SER A 311 16.45 10.11 6.76
N PRO A 312 17.35 9.52 5.98
CA PRO A 312 18.50 10.25 5.43
C PRO A 312 18.10 11.54 4.71
N ARG A 313 17.01 11.50 3.97
CA ARG A 313 16.39 12.65 3.30
C ARG A 313 14.86 12.52 3.39
N PRO A 314 14.11 13.64 3.50
CA PRO A 314 12.66 13.59 3.41
C PRO A 314 12.21 13.08 2.04
N GLY A 315 11.08 12.38 2.00
CA GLY A 315 10.51 11.82 0.79
C GLY A 315 9.10 11.33 1.00
N ASN A 316 8.45 10.89 -0.07
CA ASN A 316 7.13 10.29 -0.04
C ASN A 316 7.15 8.89 -0.66
N TRP A 317 6.88 7.87 0.14
CA TRP A 317 6.65 6.53 -0.36
C TRP A 317 5.23 6.06 -0.05
N GLY A 318 4.44 5.87 -1.12
CA GLY A 318 3.05 5.43 -1.03
C GLY A 318 2.04 6.56 -0.83
N GLY A 319 0.92 6.18 -0.27
CA GLY A 319 -0.29 6.97 -0.16
C GLY A 319 -1.34 6.52 -1.19
N SER A 320 -2.60 6.71 -0.85
CA SER A 320 -3.71 6.16 -1.63
C SER A 320 -4.80 7.18 -1.87
N PHE A 321 -5.77 6.75 -2.67
CA PHE A 321 -6.97 7.51 -2.99
C PHE A 321 -8.20 6.61 -2.85
N LEU A 322 -9.36 7.19 -2.58
CA LEU A 322 -10.65 6.54 -2.69
C LEU A 322 -11.41 7.14 -3.87
N GLY A 323 -11.76 6.30 -4.84
CA GLY A 323 -12.58 6.64 -5.99
C GLY A 323 -13.94 5.96 -5.93
N VAL A 324 -14.93 6.52 -6.63
CA VAL A 324 -16.29 5.99 -6.70
C VAL A 324 -16.61 5.66 -8.15
N PRO A 325 -16.86 4.38 -8.50
CA PRO A 325 -17.26 4.00 -9.85
C PRO A 325 -18.59 4.63 -10.28
N GLU A 326 -18.64 5.20 -11.49
CA GLU A 326 -19.83 5.84 -12.03
C GLU A 326 -21.03 4.88 -12.17
N SER A 327 -20.76 3.59 -12.35
CA SER A 327 -21.78 2.56 -12.55
C SER A 327 -22.38 2.00 -11.26
N GLY A 328 -21.90 2.40 -10.10
CA GLY A 328 -22.37 1.91 -8.80
C GLY A 328 -23.81 2.34 -8.52
N PRO A 329 -24.67 1.44 -7.96
CA PRO A 329 -26.04 1.78 -7.60
C PRO A 329 -26.13 2.75 -6.42
N ASN A 330 -25.12 2.80 -5.57
CA ASN A 330 -25.07 3.62 -4.34
C ASN A 330 -24.04 4.76 -4.45
N LYS A 331 -23.70 5.18 -5.68
CA LYS A 331 -22.58 6.11 -5.92
C LYS A 331 -22.70 7.44 -5.19
N ASP A 332 -23.90 8.01 -5.03
CA ASP A 332 -24.09 9.29 -4.36
C ASP A 332 -23.84 9.18 -2.86
N GLU A 333 -24.26 8.06 -2.22
CA GLU A 333 -23.96 7.76 -0.83
C GLU A 333 -22.49 7.39 -0.63
N ALA A 334 -21.90 6.64 -1.56
CA ALA A 334 -20.50 6.29 -1.55
C ALA A 334 -19.61 7.54 -1.67
N ALA A 335 -19.96 8.48 -2.54
CA ALA A 335 -19.23 9.73 -2.69
C ALA A 335 -19.24 10.59 -1.40
N LYS A 336 -20.37 10.63 -0.69
CA LYS A 336 -20.46 11.30 0.63
C LYS A 336 -19.60 10.59 1.68
N LEU A 337 -19.59 9.26 1.66
CA LEU A 337 -18.71 8.48 2.56
C LEU A 337 -17.25 8.77 2.27
N VAL A 338 -16.83 8.78 1.00
CA VAL A 338 -15.46 9.10 0.59
C VAL A 338 -15.08 10.50 1.05
N ALA A 339 -15.91 11.51 0.77
CA ALA A 339 -15.64 12.89 1.20
C ALA A 339 -15.52 13.00 2.73
N TRP A 340 -16.32 12.24 3.49
CA TRP A 340 -16.24 12.22 4.95
C TRP A 340 -14.99 11.50 5.46
N LEU A 341 -14.67 10.31 4.91
CA LEU A 341 -13.49 9.53 5.33
C LEU A 341 -12.17 10.26 5.06
N THR A 342 -12.13 11.08 4.00
CA THR A 342 -10.94 11.82 3.59
C THR A 342 -10.91 13.27 4.11
N ALA A 343 -11.89 13.66 4.92
CA ALA A 343 -11.86 14.97 5.54
C ALA A 343 -10.75 15.08 6.61
N PRO A 344 -10.23 16.29 6.88
CA PRO A 344 -9.07 16.47 7.77
C PRO A 344 -9.21 15.84 9.16
N GLU A 345 -10.40 15.91 9.76
CA GLU A 345 -10.68 15.36 11.09
C GLU A 345 -10.59 13.83 11.11
N GLN A 346 -11.08 13.15 10.06
CA GLN A 346 -11.03 11.70 9.94
C GLN A 346 -9.62 11.22 9.65
N GLN A 347 -8.89 11.93 8.78
CA GLN A 347 -7.48 11.64 8.52
C GLN A 347 -6.62 11.86 9.77
N ALA A 348 -6.86 12.93 10.55
CA ALA A 348 -6.15 13.17 11.81
C ALA A 348 -6.38 12.03 12.82
N LYS A 349 -7.63 11.54 12.92
CA LYS A 349 -7.98 10.41 13.79
C LYS A 349 -7.31 9.12 13.31
N LEU A 350 -7.35 8.85 12.00
CA LEU A 350 -6.74 7.68 11.41
C LEU A 350 -5.23 7.65 11.65
N PHE A 351 -4.56 8.80 11.51
CA PHE A 351 -3.14 8.91 11.82
C PHE A 351 -2.83 8.60 13.28
N ALA A 352 -3.57 9.18 14.21
CA ALA A 352 -3.36 8.96 15.64
C ALA A 352 -3.52 7.48 16.04
N GLU A 353 -4.42 6.76 15.39
CA GLU A 353 -4.74 5.35 15.71
C GLU A 353 -3.89 4.34 14.93
N ARG A 354 -3.51 4.67 13.67
CA ARG A 354 -2.93 3.70 12.74
C ARG A 354 -1.62 4.15 12.08
N GLY A 355 -1.29 5.42 12.10
CA GLY A 355 -0.06 5.96 11.52
C GLY A 355 -0.18 6.43 10.06
N ASN A 356 -1.35 6.31 9.40
CA ASN A 356 -1.57 6.82 8.05
C ASN A 356 -1.51 8.35 8.04
N PHE A 357 -0.43 8.95 7.55
CA PHE A 357 -0.21 10.40 7.67
C PHE A 357 -1.14 11.18 6.71
N PRO A 358 -1.83 12.24 7.19
CA PRO A 358 -2.84 12.93 6.40
C PRO A 358 -2.32 13.51 5.09
N SER A 359 -3.09 13.32 4.00
CA SER A 359 -2.93 14.07 2.74
C SER A 359 -3.56 15.46 2.80
N ALA A 360 -4.22 15.77 3.92
CA ALA A 360 -4.97 17.00 4.18
C ALA A 360 -4.20 17.91 5.14
N PRO A 361 -3.48 18.98 4.66
CA PRO A 361 -2.71 19.90 5.50
C PRO A 361 -3.47 20.50 6.68
N PRO A 362 -4.79 20.80 6.61
CA PRO A 362 -5.53 21.27 7.77
C PRO A 362 -5.51 20.32 8.97
N ALA A 363 -5.24 19.03 8.75
CA ALA A 363 -5.10 18.04 9.82
C ALA A 363 -3.80 18.21 10.63
N TYR A 364 -2.74 18.78 10.05
CA TYR A 364 -1.41 18.87 10.67
C TYR A 364 -1.43 19.72 11.95
N ASP A 365 -2.24 20.76 11.99
CA ASP A 365 -2.41 21.64 13.16
C ASP A 365 -3.33 21.07 14.23
N MET A 366 -4.05 19.97 13.95
CA MET A 366 -4.96 19.34 14.91
C MET A 366 -4.18 18.67 16.04
N GLU A 367 -4.71 18.74 17.26
CA GLU A 367 -4.09 18.15 18.44
C GLU A 367 -3.80 16.64 18.24
N ALA A 368 -4.72 15.93 17.58
CA ALA A 368 -4.60 14.51 17.30
C ALA A 368 -3.35 14.17 16.45
N VAL A 369 -2.92 15.05 15.54
CA VAL A 369 -1.69 14.89 14.76
C VAL A 369 -0.49 15.41 15.54
N ARG A 370 -0.54 16.67 15.97
CA ARG A 370 0.60 17.34 16.62
C ARG A 370 1.15 16.64 17.86
N THR A 371 0.28 16.01 18.64
CA THR A 371 0.67 15.33 19.89
C THR A 371 0.69 13.82 19.78
N ALA A 372 0.56 13.29 18.56
CA ALA A 372 0.57 11.86 18.34
C ALA A 372 1.90 11.23 18.75
N THR A 373 1.81 10.21 19.59
CA THR A 373 2.94 9.35 19.96
C THR A 373 2.57 7.89 19.69
N ASN A 374 3.57 7.03 19.51
CA ASN A 374 3.30 5.61 19.33
C ASN A 374 4.02 4.78 20.41
N PRO A 375 3.28 4.18 21.37
CA PRO A 375 3.87 3.39 22.46
C PRO A 375 4.63 2.15 21.97
N TYR A 376 4.23 1.55 20.85
CA TYR A 376 4.92 0.40 20.27
C TYR A 376 6.35 0.74 19.87
N PHE A 377 6.61 2.01 19.53
CA PHE A 377 7.90 2.57 19.14
C PHE A 377 8.52 3.44 20.26
N GLY A 378 8.36 3.04 21.51
CA GLY A 378 8.96 3.73 22.65
C GLY A 378 8.47 5.16 22.84
N ASP A 379 7.17 5.37 22.68
CA ASP A 379 6.52 6.70 22.72
C ASP A 379 7.12 7.71 21.73
N ALA A 380 7.54 7.23 20.54
CA ALA A 380 8.05 8.10 19.47
C ALA A 380 7.05 9.22 19.18
N PRO A 381 7.50 10.50 19.08
CA PRO A 381 6.65 11.64 18.76
C PRO A 381 6.35 11.66 17.25
N ILE A 382 5.54 10.68 16.80
CA ILE A 382 5.25 10.45 15.37
C ILE A 382 4.59 11.64 14.69
N GLY A 383 3.80 12.43 15.44
CA GLY A 383 3.19 13.65 14.93
C GLY A 383 4.22 14.69 14.51
N GLU A 384 5.20 14.98 15.37
CA GLU A 384 6.28 15.92 15.09
C GLU A 384 7.21 15.39 13.98
N LEU A 385 7.60 14.13 14.08
CA LEU A 385 8.54 13.49 13.18
C LEU A 385 8.03 13.46 11.73
N PHE A 386 6.81 12.98 11.52
CA PHE A 386 6.26 12.86 10.18
C PHE A 386 5.75 14.19 9.62
N SER A 387 5.29 15.12 10.45
CA SER A 387 4.97 16.48 9.98
C SER A 387 6.20 17.19 9.44
N ALA A 388 7.33 17.12 10.15
CA ALA A 388 8.59 17.70 9.67
C ALA A 388 9.05 17.06 8.35
N SER A 389 8.93 15.73 8.20
CA SER A 389 9.24 15.06 6.94
C SER A 389 8.28 15.47 5.82
N ALA A 390 6.98 15.58 6.10
CA ALA A 390 5.95 15.91 5.11
C ALA A 390 6.08 17.32 4.53
N GLU A 391 6.57 18.29 5.31
CA GLU A 391 6.80 19.67 4.86
C GLU A 391 7.92 19.78 3.82
N GLU A 392 8.83 18.80 3.77
CA GLU A 392 10.01 18.80 2.91
C GLU A 392 9.94 17.74 1.80
N ILE A 393 8.80 17.09 1.58
CA ILE A 393 8.61 16.08 0.51
C ILE A 393 8.88 16.73 -0.85
N PRO A 394 9.81 16.21 -1.67
CA PRO A 394 9.98 16.64 -3.04
C PRO A 394 8.74 16.23 -3.87
N VAL A 395 8.25 17.15 -4.70
CA VAL A 395 7.13 16.85 -5.59
C VAL A 395 7.67 16.15 -6.84
N GLN A 396 7.29 14.88 -7.02
CA GLN A 396 7.70 14.08 -8.16
C GLN A 396 6.58 14.00 -9.20
N THR A 397 6.98 14.03 -10.48
CA THR A 397 6.07 13.69 -11.57
C THR A 397 5.86 12.18 -11.60
N ILE A 398 4.62 11.75 -11.48
CA ILE A 398 4.21 10.35 -11.63
C ILE A 398 3.54 10.13 -12.99
N GLY A 399 3.69 8.95 -13.55
CA GLY A 399 3.13 8.62 -14.86
C GLY A 399 2.43 7.26 -14.90
N PRO A 400 1.75 6.94 -16.03
CA PRO A 400 0.89 5.77 -16.14
C PRO A 400 1.59 4.42 -15.94
N LYS A 401 2.91 4.38 -16.02
CA LYS A 401 3.70 3.14 -15.90
C LYS A 401 4.67 3.14 -14.72
N ASP A 402 4.48 4.04 -13.75
CA ASP A 402 5.33 4.12 -12.55
C ASP A 402 5.50 2.76 -11.90
N GLN A 403 4.40 2.07 -11.58
CA GLN A 403 4.44 0.74 -10.96
C GLN A 403 5.19 -0.29 -11.80
N VAL A 404 4.99 -0.28 -13.12
CA VAL A 404 5.65 -1.23 -14.03
C VAL A 404 7.16 -1.02 -14.05
N ILE A 405 7.60 0.24 -14.03
CA ILE A 405 9.03 0.58 -14.02
C ILE A 405 9.64 0.16 -12.68
N ASP A 406 8.97 0.52 -11.59
CA ASP A 406 9.38 0.24 -10.21
C ASP A 406 9.55 -1.27 -9.95
N ASP A 407 8.53 -2.06 -10.24
CA ASP A 407 8.53 -3.52 -10.09
C ASP A 407 9.69 -4.18 -10.85
N ASN A 408 10.01 -3.72 -12.07
CA ASN A 408 11.08 -4.31 -12.86
C ASN A 408 12.48 -3.89 -12.37
N ILE A 409 12.63 -2.69 -11.82
CA ILE A 409 13.87 -2.26 -11.15
C ILE A 409 14.09 -3.11 -9.89
N GLY A 410 13.06 -3.27 -9.04
CA GLY A 410 13.11 -4.12 -7.85
C GLY A 410 13.46 -5.57 -8.17
N ASN A 411 12.88 -6.13 -9.24
CA ASN A 411 13.23 -7.46 -9.72
C ASN A 411 14.71 -7.57 -10.12
N GLY A 412 15.28 -6.51 -10.71
CA GLY A 412 16.72 -6.42 -11.00
C GLY A 412 17.57 -6.48 -9.73
N LEU A 413 17.22 -5.67 -8.70
CA LEU A 413 17.91 -5.67 -7.41
C LEU A 413 17.86 -7.04 -6.73
N GLN A 414 16.74 -7.73 -6.82
CA GLN A 414 16.60 -9.10 -6.29
C GLN A 414 17.55 -10.09 -6.97
N LEU A 415 17.91 -9.92 -8.26
CA LEU A 415 18.90 -10.76 -8.91
C LEU A 415 20.29 -10.57 -8.31
N ILE A 416 20.65 -9.36 -7.89
CA ILE A 416 21.92 -9.07 -7.21
C ILE A 416 21.92 -9.75 -5.82
N GLU A 417 20.88 -9.56 -5.01
CA GLU A 417 20.74 -10.18 -3.69
C GLU A 417 20.85 -11.71 -3.74
N GLN A 418 20.29 -12.31 -4.78
CA GLN A 418 20.34 -13.76 -5.00
C GLN A 418 21.68 -14.25 -5.58
N GLY A 419 22.61 -13.33 -5.88
CA GLY A 419 23.91 -13.65 -6.50
C GLY A 419 23.81 -14.23 -7.92
N LYS A 420 22.73 -13.91 -8.63
CA LYS A 420 22.46 -14.36 -10.00
C LYS A 420 23.06 -13.45 -11.06
N GLN A 421 23.16 -12.15 -10.76
CA GLN A 421 23.73 -11.13 -11.62
C GLN A 421 24.61 -10.18 -10.80
N ASP A 422 25.56 -9.53 -11.47
CA ASP A 422 26.21 -8.32 -10.97
C ASP A 422 25.32 -7.08 -11.22
N PRO A 423 25.62 -5.92 -10.63
CA PRO A 423 24.78 -4.73 -10.78
C PRO A 423 24.54 -4.30 -12.23
N ASP A 424 25.56 -4.35 -13.08
CA ASP A 424 25.44 -3.95 -14.49
C ASP A 424 24.53 -4.92 -15.25
N GLY A 425 24.72 -6.22 -15.07
CA GLY A 425 23.88 -7.24 -15.70
C GLY A 425 22.43 -7.23 -15.19
N ALA A 426 22.23 -6.93 -13.91
CA ALA A 426 20.89 -6.81 -13.31
C ALA A 426 20.16 -5.57 -13.83
N TRP A 427 20.87 -4.45 -14.00
CA TRP A 427 20.33 -3.24 -14.62
C TRP A 427 19.90 -3.48 -16.07
N ASP A 428 20.77 -4.12 -16.88
CA ASP A 428 20.45 -4.44 -18.26
C ASP A 428 19.19 -5.33 -18.38
N GLU A 429 19.02 -6.29 -17.44
CA GLU A 429 17.81 -7.14 -17.38
C GLU A 429 16.58 -6.34 -16.96
N ALA A 430 16.70 -5.46 -15.97
CA ALA A 430 15.62 -4.58 -15.52
C ALA A 430 15.17 -3.65 -16.66
N VAL A 431 16.10 -2.96 -17.30
CA VAL A 431 15.82 -2.08 -18.46
C VAL A 431 15.10 -2.83 -19.57
N LYS A 432 15.59 -4.02 -19.93
CA LYS A 432 14.95 -4.84 -20.94
C LYS A 432 13.53 -5.25 -20.56
N ALA A 433 13.29 -5.56 -19.29
CA ALA A 433 11.96 -5.93 -18.80
C ALA A 433 11.00 -4.73 -18.84
N VAL A 434 11.47 -3.55 -18.39
CA VAL A 434 10.71 -2.30 -18.50
C VAL A 434 10.36 -1.99 -19.94
N ASP A 435 11.34 -1.98 -20.86
CA ASP A 435 11.10 -1.69 -22.28
C ASP A 435 10.05 -2.62 -22.89
N ASN A 436 10.13 -3.92 -22.61
CA ASN A 436 9.14 -4.88 -23.08
C ASN A 436 7.73 -4.63 -22.51
N ALA A 437 7.65 -4.12 -21.29
CA ALA A 437 6.37 -3.82 -20.66
C ALA A 437 5.78 -2.49 -21.13
N LEU A 438 6.63 -1.50 -21.47
CA LEU A 438 6.18 -0.22 -22.04
C LEU A 438 5.71 -0.35 -23.50
N ASP A 439 6.20 -1.35 -24.22
CA ASP A 439 5.81 -1.63 -25.62
C ASP A 439 4.45 -2.38 -25.76
N GLN A 440 3.85 -2.80 -24.66
CA GLN A 440 2.56 -3.54 -24.63
C GLN A 440 1.36 -2.62 -24.39
#